data_ed02da2df8c7eaab93cd84b4ee10b88b
#
_entry.id   ed02da2df8c7eaab93cd84b4ee10b88b
#
_cell.length_a   1.000
_cell.length_b   1.000
_cell.length_c   1.000
_cell.angle_alpha   90.00
_cell.angle_beta   90.00
_cell.angle_gamma   90.00
#
_symmetry.space_group_name_H-M   'P 1'
#
loop_
_entity.id
_entity.type
_entity.pdbx_description
1 polymer ?
#
loop_
_entity_poly.entity_id
_entity_poly.type
_entity_poly.pdbx_seq_one_letter_code
_entity_poly.pdbx_strand_id
1 'polypeptide(L)'
;MNILNIEHVSKLYGDKWIFDDISCGIQEGEKVGIIGINGTGKTTLLRIISGEEEPDRGQVIRQNGLKLAVLSQNSDFPAEETVLSYAASAIRQEEWDADNEAKSMLNTLGITEHGAKLGSLSGGQKKRAALARTLLVPSDVLILDEPTNHLDEDMIRWLEQYLRRYRGTVILVTHDRYFLDQVTNRILEISRGRLYSYEANYSRFLELKSQREEIELAAERKRQSILRIELSWAARGCRARSTKQRARLERLEALKEGRAPEFDKSVELDSVETRMGKKTVELHGISKSYGDRKIVEDFSYIFLKNQTVAFVGPNGCGKSTLLKMIAGQIEPDSGTVELGETIRLGYFAQEIPEMDEDQRVIDYVKDIAEYIPTRDGRISASQMLERFLFTPDMQYNPIGKLSGGEKRRLYLLSVLQTGPNVLVMDEVSNELDIPTLAILEDYLNSFVGIVILVSHDRYFLDNTVDRIFAFDGDGHFRQYEGGYTDYLEARKREQAESSGADFEGREGGRQKASGGRGAGDKASGKGNGGGKPTWDKGEKKLKFTYKEQKEFETIEDDIAALEEKIAALDKDIEASAHDFVKLNQLMAEKEGLEAALEEKMERWMYLTELNEKIQGQNA
;
A
#
# COMPACT_ATOMS: atom_id res chain seq x y z
N MET A 1 -17.17 18.73 15.90
CA MET A 1 -16.52 20.07 16.01
C MET A 1 -15.05 19.87 15.68
N ASN A 2 -14.42 20.78 14.89
CA ASN A 2 -12.99 20.65 14.65
C ASN A 2 -12.20 20.96 15.93
N ILE A 3 -11.41 19.99 16.37
CA ILE A 3 -10.55 20.13 17.57
C ILE A 3 -9.12 20.49 17.17
N LEU A 4 -8.75 20.19 15.91
CA LEU A 4 -7.43 20.46 15.36
C LEU A 4 -7.55 20.83 13.89
N ASN A 5 -6.95 21.96 13.48
CA ASN A 5 -6.86 22.40 12.09
C ASN A 5 -5.40 22.53 11.68
N ILE A 6 -5.04 21.91 10.60
CA ILE A 6 -3.78 22.09 9.89
C ILE A 6 -4.07 23.07 8.75
N GLU A 7 -3.39 24.21 8.70
CA GLU A 7 -3.66 25.28 7.74
C GLU A 7 -2.38 25.63 6.97
N HIS A 8 -2.40 25.36 5.66
CA HIS A 8 -1.33 25.71 4.72
C HIS A 8 0.08 25.31 5.18
N VAL A 9 0.18 24.13 5.80
CA VAL A 9 1.44 23.63 6.35
C VAL A 9 2.36 23.17 5.23
N SER A 10 3.58 23.67 5.24
CA SER A 10 4.68 23.22 4.38
C SER A 10 5.90 22.91 5.23
N LYS A 11 6.66 21.88 4.87
CA LYS A 11 7.87 21.45 5.56
C LYS A 11 8.96 21.04 4.57
N LEU A 12 10.16 21.57 4.78
CA LEU A 12 11.34 21.33 3.96
C LEU A 12 12.41 20.60 4.78
N TYR A 13 13.00 19.54 4.23
CA TYR A 13 14.21 18.94 4.76
C TYR A 13 15.31 18.96 3.70
N GLY A 14 16.40 19.68 3.99
CA GLY A 14 17.43 19.97 2.99
C GLY A 14 16.84 20.73 1.80
N ASP A 15 16.91 20.15 0.61
CA ASP A 15 16.36 20.73 -0.62
C ASP A 15 15.02 20.11 -1.04
N LYS A 16 14.47 19.16 -0.25
CA LYS A 16 13.26 18.43 -0.59
C LYS A 16 12.06 18.90 0.23
N TRP A 17 11.00 19.34 -0.44
CA TRP A 17 9.70 19.56 0.20
C TRP A 17 9.08 18.22 0.57
N ILE A 18 8.80 18.04 1.86
CA ILE A 18 8.07 16.89 2.40
C ILE A 18 6.57 17.13 2.26
N PHE A 19 6.14 18.36 2.63
CA PHE A 19 4.77 18.84 2.43
C PHE A 19 4.83 20.18 1.71
N ASP A 20 3.89 20.37 0.80
CA ASP A 20 3.71 21.63 0.08
C ASP A 20 2.22 22.02 0.15
N ASP A 21 1.92 22.96 1.05
CA ASP A 21 0.60 23.56 1.25
C ASP A 21 -0.51 22.55 1.62
N ILE A 22 -0.28 21.74 2.65
CA ILE A 22 -1.30 20.80 3.14
C ILE A 22 -2.26 21.47 4.12
N SER A 23 -3.55 21.17 3.99
CA SER A 23 -4.61 21.67 4.87
C SER A 23 -5.60 20.56 5.20
N CYS A 24 -5.93 20.39 6.49
CA CYS A 24 -6.87 19.37 6.95
C CYS A 24 -7.43 19.74 8.33
N GLY A 25 -8.74 19.54 8.53
CA GLY A 25 -9.37 19.61 9.86
C GLY A 25 -9.61 18.22 10.42
N ILE A 26 -9.42 18.04 11.74
CA ILE A 26 -9.72 16.79 12.47
C ILE A 26 -10.82 17.09 13.48
N GLN A 27 -11.84 16.25 13.49
CA GLN A 27 -13.01 16.40 14.35
C GLN A 27 -12.88 15.57 15.62
N GLU A 28 -13.66 15.96 16.64
CA GLU A 28 -13.75 15.23 17.90
C GLU A 28 -14.28 13.80 17.67
N GLY A 29 -13.62 12.82 18.27
CA GLY A 29 -14.00 11.41 18.17
C GLY A 29 -13.64 10.72 16.85
N GLU A 30 -13.02 11.41 15.89
CA GLU A 30 -12.50 10.77 14.67
C GLU A 30 -11.34 9.81 14.98
N LYS A 31 -11.25 8.76 14.17
CA LYS A 31 -10.16 7.80 14.20
C LYS A 31 -9.46 7.82 12.86
N VAL A 32 -8.37 8.59 12.83
CA VAL A 32 -7.66 8.96 11.61
C VAL A 32 -6.44 8.08 11.44
N GLY A 33 -6.36 7.33 10.33
CA GLY A 33 -5.17 6.63 9.91
C GLY A 33 -4.37 7.46 8.91
N ILE A 34 -3.07 7.64 9.14
CA ILE A 34 -2.16 8.33 8.20
C ILE A 34 -1.35 7.27 7.47
N ILE A 35 -1.42 7.28 6.14
CA ILE A 35 -0.72 6.34 5.28
C ILE A 35 0.14 7.07 4.24
N GLY A 36 1.12 6.38 3.68
CA GLY A 36 2.03 6.90 2.65
C GLY A 36 3.32 6.09 2.60
N ILE A 37 4.09 6.27 1.54
CA ILE A 37 5.39 5.63 1.33
C ILE A 37 6.36 6.04 2.45
N ASN A 38 7.34 5.21 2.77
CA ASN A 38 8.38 5.57 3.74
C ASN A 38 9.16 6.80 3.23
N GLY A 39 9.48 7.72 4.15
CA GLY A 39 10.13 8.99 3.80
C GLY A 39 9.20 10.10 3.29
N THR A 40 7.87 9.90 3.23
CA THR A 40 6.90 10.96 2.86
C THR A 40 6.53 11.91 3.99
N GLY A 41 7.07 11.70 5.20
CA GLY A 41 6.87 12.61 6.33
C GLY A 41 5.71 12.26 7.28
N LYS A 42 5.24 11.01 7.33
CA LYS A 42 4.17 10.58 8.26
C LYS A 42 4.50 10.96 9.71
N THR A 43 5.66 10.55 10.22
CA THR A 43 6.14 10.89 11.56
C THR A 43 6.35 12.39 11.74
N THR A 44 6.84 13.09 10.71
CA THR A 44 7.00 14.55 10.73
C THR A 44 5.64 15.24 10.90
N LEU A 45 4.61 14.78 10.18
CA LEU A 45 3.26 15.31 10.34
C LEU A 45 2.73 15.10 11.77
N LEU A 46 2.95 13.90 12.36
CA LEU A 46 2.59 13.65 13.75
C LEU A 46 3.32 14.59 14.72
N ARG A 47 4.63 14.84 14.52
CA ARG A 47 5.40 15.79 15.35
C ARG A 47 4.92 17.23 15.20
N ILE A 48 4.52 17.63 14.00
CA ILE A 48 3.91 18.95 13.78
C ILE A 48 2.54 19.03 14.47
N ILE A 49 1.73 17.98 14.39
CA ILE A 49 0.44 17.90 15.08
C ILE A 49 0.63 17.89 16.60
N SER A 50 1.62 17.19 17.15
CA SER A 50 1.91 17.16 18.58
C SER A 50 2.56 18.46 19.09
N GLY A 51 3.17 19.25 18.20
CA GLY A 51 3.91 20.48 18.51
C GLY A 51 5.34 20.23 18.96
N GLU A 52 5.86 19.04 18.75
CA GLU A 52 7.28 18.71 18.91
C GLU A 52 8.14 19.35 17.82
N GLU A 53 7.54 19.64 16.66
CA GLU A 53 8.21 20.25 15.53
C GLU A 53 7.35 21.36 14.92
N GLU A 54 7.98 22.49 14.55
CA GLU A 54 7.31 23.62 13.90
C GLU A 54 7.31 23.44 12.37
N PRO A 55 6.20 23.79 11.69
CA PRO A 55 6.19 23.85 10.23
C PRO A 55 7.02 25.05 9.73
N ASP A 56 7.57 24.96 8.51
CA ASP A 56 8.29 26.08 7.89
C ASP A 56 7.33 27.17 7.35
N ARG A 57 6.12 26.75 6.98
CA ARG A 57 5.01 27.65 6.59
C ARG A 57 3.70 27.09 7.14
N GLY A 58 2.72 28.00 7.28
CA GLY A 58 1.40 27.63 7.81
C GLY A 58 1.38 27.49 9.33
N GLN A 59 0.34 26.90 9.85
CA GLN A 59 0.14 26.75 11.29
C GLN A 59 -0.75 25.56 11.62
N VAL A 60 -0.64 25.08 12.86
CA VAL A 60 -1.55 24.09 13.43
C VAL A 60 -2.33 24.73 14.57
N ILE A 61 -3.63 24.87 14.37
CA ILE A 61 -4.55 25.46 15.37
C ILE A 61 -5.16 24.31 16.17
N ARG A 62 -5.04 24.39 17.50
CA ARG A 62 -5.60 23.44 18.46
C ARG A 62 -6.65 24.10 19.30
N GLN A 63 -7.67 23.37 19.68
CA GLN A 63 -8.65 23.83 20.64
C GLN A 63 -7.96 24.13 21.99
N ASN A 64 -8.35 25.21 22.64
CA ASN A 64 -7.79 25.57 23.95
C ASN A 64 -8.05 24.49 25.01
N GLY A 65 -6.98 24.10 25.70
CA GLY A 65 -7.05 23.09 26.75
C GLY A 65 -7.05 21.64 26.27
N LEU A 66 -6.86 21.40 24.97
CA LEU A 66 -6.79 20.06 24.38
C LEU A 66 -5.60 19.27 24.97
N LYS A 67 -5.89 18.10 25.53
CA LYS A 67 -4.86 17.20 26.09
C LYS A 67 -4.44 16.19 25.04
N LEU A 68 -3.15 16.16 24.72
CA LEU A 68 -2.55 15.23 23.78
C LEU A 68 -1.76 14.16 24.53
N ALA A 69 -1.93 12.89 24.17
CA ALA A 69 -1.00 11.82 24.53
C ALA A 69 -0.31 11.33 23.25
N VAL A 70 1.01 11.23 23.27
CA VAL A 70 1.82 10.93 22.09
C VAL A 70 2.69 9.71 22.36
N LEU A 71 2.59 8.71 21.48
CA LEU A 71 3.54 7.63 21.36
C LEU A 71 4.44 7.93 20.17
N SER A 72 5.66 8.39 20.44
CA SER A 72 6.66 8.64 19.40
C SER A 72 7.46 7.37 19.09
N GLN A 73 7.95 7.27 17.85
CA GLN A 73 8.78 6.14 17.39
C GLN A 73 10.06 5.97 18.23
N ASN A 74 10.67 7.07 18.63
CA ASN A 74 11.85 7.13 19.49
C ASN A 74 11.48 7.80 20.80
N SER A 75 11.20 7.00 21.84
CA SER A 75 10.96 7.49 23.19
C SER A 75 12.27 7.42 23.99
N ASP A 76 12.53 8.47 24.77
CA ASP A 76 13.65 8.45 25.72
C ASP A 76 13.27 7.61 26.96
N PHE A 77 14.12 6.66 27.29
CA PHE A 77 13.90 5.75 28.41
C PHE A 77 14.93 6.04 29.51
N PRO A 78 14.52 6.54 30.67
CA PRO A 78 15.43 6.68 31.81
C PRO A 78 15.86 5.30 32.31
N ALA A 79 17.14 4.96 32.08
CA ALA A 79 17.67 3.60 32.27
C ALA A 79 17.51 3.06 33.71
N GLU A 80 17.55 3.93 34.71
CA GLU A 80 17.50 3.57 36.12
C GLU A 80 16.07 3.46 36.68
N GLU A 81 15.07 3.93 35.96
CA GLU A 81 13.67 3.91 36.39
C GLU A 81 13.08 2.51 36.22
N THR A 82 12.17 2.13 37.16
CA THR A 82 11.43 0.86 37.03
C THR A 82 10.28 0.99 36.06
N VAL A 83 9.92 -0.10 35.40
CA VAL A 83 8.82 -0.17 34.42
C VAL A 83 7.50 0.32 35.05
N LEU A 84 7.24 -0.08 36.29
CA LEU A 84 6.03 0.35 37.00
C LEU A 84 6.02 1.84 37.27
N SER A 85 7.14 2.40 37.78
CA SER A 85 7.23 3.86 38.05
C SER A 85 7.01 4.66 36.79
N TYR A 86 7.64 4.22 35.67
CA TYR A 86 7.51 4.86 34.36
C TYR A 86 6.08 4.85 33.84
N ALA A 87 5.36 3.73 33.96
CA ALA A 87 3.97 3.63 33.53
C ALA A 87 3.03 4.42 34.47
N ALA A 88 3.20 4.30 35.79
CA ALA A 88 2.37 4.99 36.79
C ALA A 88 2.56 6.51 36.75
N SER A 89 3.72 7.02 36.31
CA SER A 89 3.96 8.47 36.15
C SER A 89 2.97 9.17 35.20
N ALA A 90 2.28 8.43 34.36
CA ALA A 90 1.25 8.93 33.43
C ALA A 90 -0.07 9.27 34.14
N ILE A 91 -0.34 8.64 35.27
CA ILE A 91 -1.58 8.81 36.06
C ILE A 91 -1.37 9.92 37.10
N ARG A 92 -2.38 10.73 37.33
CA ARG A 92 -2.28 11.79 38.35
C ARG A 92 -2.07 11.17 39.73
N GLN A 93 -1.12 11.68 40.51
CA GLN A 93 -0.75 11.20 41.86
C GLN A 93 -1.90 11.16 42.90
N GLU A 94 -3.05 11.76 42.59
CA GLU A 94 -4.22 11.79 43.46
C GLU A 94 -5.14 10.56 43.29
N GLU A 95 -4.91 9.71 42.30
CA GLU A 95 -5.70 8.50 42.09
C GLU A 95 -5.10 7.35 42.91
N TRP A 96 -5.82 6.91 43.93
CA TRP A 96 -5.44 5.85 44.89
C TRP A 96 -5.07 4.50 44.25
N ASP A 97 -5.34 4.32 42.97
CA ASP A 97 -5.22 3.03 42.26
C ASP A 97 -4.23 3.04 41.07
N ALA A 98 -3.43 4.10 40.93
CA ALA A 98 -2.50 4.29 39.80
C ALA A 98 -1.56 3.11 39.57
N ASP A 99 -1.01 2.54 40.66
CA ASP A 99 -0.11 1.39 40.56
C ASP A 99 -0.83 0.12 40.05
N ASN A 100 -2.08 -0.09 40.41
CA ASN A 100 -2.84 -1.26 39.99
C ASN A 100 -3.29 -1.14 38.53
N GLU A 101 -3.69 0.04 38.10
CA GLU A 101 -4.01 0.34 36.73
C GLU A 101 -2.78 0.17 35.81
N ALA A 102 -1.62 0.72 36.23
CA ALA A 102 -0.37 0.56 35.55
C ALA A 102 0.07 -0.92 35.43
N LYS A 103 -0.03 -1.69 36.54
CA LYS A 103 0.24 -3.13 36.54
C LYS A 103 -0.69 -3.90 35.62
N SER A 104 -1.99 -3.59 35.64
CA SER A 104 -2.97 -4.23 34.75
C SER A 104 -2.64 -3.99 33.29
N MET A 105 -2.33 -2.73 32.92
CA MET A 105 -1.96 -2.36 31.57
C MET A 105 -0.66 -3.04 31.12
N LEU A 106 0.38 -3.03 31.99
CA LEU A 106 1.66 -3.69 31.72
C LEU A 106 1.49 -5.21 31.53
N ASN A 107 0.71 -5.86 32.38
CA ASN A 107 0.40 -7.29 32.24
C ASN A 107 -0.30 -7.60 30.91
N THR A 108 -1.25 -6.77 30.52
CA THR A 108 -1.97 -6.92 29.25
C THR A 108 -1.03 -6.78 28.05
N LEU A 109 -0.01 -5.94 28.15
CA LEU A 109 1.04 -5.79 27.14
C LEU A 109 2.24 -6.73 27.36
N GLY A 110 2.05 -7.80 28.14
CA GLY A 110 3.02 -8.88 28.31
C GLY A 110 4.30 -8.49 29.06
N ILE A 111 4.21 -7.48 29.94
CA ILE A 111 5.31 -7.09 30.83
C ILE A 111 4.93 -7.47 32.27
N THR A 112 5.45 -8.62 32.72
CA THR A 112 5.15 -9.18 34.05
C THR A 112 6.14 -8.77 35.12
N GLU A 113 7.38 -8.41 34.74
CA GLU A 113 8.43 -7.98 35.67
C GLU A 113 8.36 -6.48 35.92
N HIS A 114 7.41 -6.06 36.76
CA HIS A 114 7.12 -4.64 37.01
C HIS A 114 8.27 -3.88 37.71
N GLY A 115 9.12 -4.61 38.47
CA GLY A 115 10.29 -4.07 39.16
C GLY A 115 11.55 -3.98 38.32
N ALA A 116 11.54 -4.50 37.09
CA ALA A 116 12.70 -4.44 36.20
C ALA A 116 13.04 -2.99 35.83
N LYS A 117 14.33 -2.67 35.70
CA LYS A 117 14.78 -1.37 35.22
C LYS A 117 14.58 -1.27 33.70
N LEU A 118 14.15 -0.11 33.20
CA LEU A 118 13.99 0.15 31.77
C LEU A 118 15.26 -0.12 30.97
N GLY A 119 16.45 0.13 31.57
CA GLY A 119 17.74 -0.14 30.94
C GLY A 119 17.96 -1.62 30.59
N SER A 120 17.40 -2.55 31.37
CA SER A 120 17.57 -4.01 31.19
C SER A 120 16.57 -4.63 30.20
N LEU A 121 15.56 -3.87 29.76
CA LEU A 121 14.54 -4.37 28.85
C LEU A 121 15.04 -4.43 27.40
N SER A 122 14.49 -5.38 26.64
CA SER A 122 14.65 -5.41 25.19
C SER A 122 13.97 -4.20 24.52
N GLY A 123 14.38 -3.86 23.28
CA GLY A 123 13.78 -2.75 22.54
C GLY A 123 12.26 -2.89 22.39
N GLY A 124 11.77 -4.09 22.13
CA GLY A 124 10.33 -4.36 22.04
C GLY A 124 9.60 -4.20 23.38
N GLN A 125 10.21 -4.63 24.51
CA GLN A 125 9.63 -4.41 25.83
C GLN A 125 9.58 -2.93 26.21
N LYS A 126 10.61 -2.14 25.85
CA LYS A 126 10.63 -0.69 26.05
C LYS A 126 9.50 0.00 25.30
N LYS A 127 9.29 -0.37 24.03
CA LYS A 127 8.18 0.18 23.23
C LYS A 127 6.81 -0.18 23.81
N ARG A 128 6.62 -1.40 24.30
CA ARG A 128 5.39 -1.82 24.99
C ARG A 128 5.15 -1.05 26.28
N ALA A 129 6.21 -0.77 27.06
CA ALA A 129 6.12 0.07 28.25
C ALA A 129 5.74 1.53 27.91
N ALA A 130 6.29 2.08 26.81
CA ALA A 130 5.92 3.40 26.31
C ALA A 130 4.45 3.46 25.87
N LEU A 131 3.98 2.42 25.16
CA LEU A 131 2.58 2.29 24.78
C LEU A 131 1.69 2.25 26.04
N ALA A 132 2.01 1.41 27.04
CA ALA A 132 1.28 1.36 28.30
C ALA A 132 1.15 2.74 28.94
N ARG A 133 2.27 3.45 29.07
CA ARG A 133 2.30 4.81 29.61
C ARG A 133 1.40 5.76 28.82
N THR A 134 1.49 5.73 27.48
CA THR A 134 0.71 6.63 26.60
C THR A 134 -0.79 6.38 26.74
N LEU A 135 -1.22 5.13 26.83
CA LEU A 135 -2.63 4.76 26.98
C LEU A 135 -3.20 5.09 28.36
N LEU A 136 -2.35 5.22 29.38
CA LEU A 136 -2.73 5.61 30.75
C LEU A 136 -2.86 7.13 30.92
N VAL A 137 -2.33 7.95 30.00
CA VAL A 137 -2.48 9.42 30.05
C VAL A 137 -3.92 9.80 29.74
N PRO A 138 -4.65 10.48 30.64
CA PRO A 138 -5.98 11.03 30.35
C PRO A 138 -5.87 12.07 29.24
N SER A 139 -6.36 11.75 28.05
CA SER A 139 -6.19 12.59 26.85
C SER A 139 -7.47 12.69 26.03
N ASP A 140 -7.62 13.82 25.32
CA ASP A 140 -8.69 14.06 24.36
C ASP A 140 -8.30 13.56 22.96
N VAL A 141 -6.98 13.61 22.68
CA VAL A 141 -6.40 13.12 21.42
C VAL A 141 -5.23 12.20 21.73
N LEU A 142 -5.26 11.03 21.12
CA LEU A 142 -4.23 10.02 21.20
C LEU A 142 -3.49 9.95 19.86
N ILE A 143 -2.19 10.23 19.86
CA ILE A 143 -1.32 10.19 18.69
C ILE A 143 -0.40 8.98 18.81
N LEU A 144 -0.48 8.05 17.85
CA LEU A 144 0.25 6.79 17.89
C LEU A 144 1.08 6.62 16.61
N ASP A 145 2.41 6.54 16.76
CA ASP A 145 3.32 6.24 15.65
C ASP A 145 3.77 4.78 15.74
N GLU A 146 3.32 3.96 14.78
CA GLU A 146 3.58 2.52 14.67
C GLU A 146 3.30 1.71 15.96
N PRO A 147 2.07 1.80 16.53
CA PRO A 147 1.76 1.16 17.81
C PRO A 147 1.71 -0.37 17.75
N THR A 148 1.54 -0.95 16.56
CA THR A 148 1.44 -2.41 16.34
C THR A 148 2.80 -3.10 16.28
N ASN A 149 3.88 -2.34 16.06
CA ASN A 149 5.23 -2.90 15.99
C ASN A 149 5.64 -3.53 17.34
N HIS A 150 6.20 -4.71 17.29
CA HIS A 150 6.64 -5.52 18.45
C HIS A 150 5.52 -6.02 19.37
N LEU A 151 4.27 -5.89 18.97
CA LEU A 151 3.13 -6.54 19.61
C LEU A 151 2.90 -7.93 18.99
N ASP A 152 2.48 -8.88 19.80
CA ASP A 152 1.96 -10.14 19.29
C ASP A 152 0.46 -10.01 18.95
N GLU A 153 -0.09 -11.06 18.36
CA GLU A 153 -1.44 -11.08 17.85
C GLU A 153 -2.51 -10.78 18.92
N ASP A 154 -2.35 -11.33 20.12
CA ASP A 154 -3.32 -11.15 21.19
C ASP A 154 -3.30 -9.71 21.73
N MET A 155 -2.10 -9.11 21.79
CA MET A 155 -1.92 -7.69 22.16
C MET A 155 -2.49 -6.76 21.07
N ILE A 156 -2.29 -7.04 19.80
CA ILE A 156 -2.85 -6.27 18.69
C ILE A 156 -4.38 -6.31 18.76
N ARG A 157 -4.98 -7.47 18.93
CA ARG A 157 -6.45 -7.61 19.09
C ARG A 157 -7.00 -6.85 20.29
N TRP A 158 -6.27 -6.88 21.40
CA TRP A 158 -6.65 -6.11 22.55
C TRP A 158 -6.59 -4.60 22.28
N LEU A 159 -5.51 -4.12 21.63
CA LEU A 159 -5.34 -2.70 21.28
C LEU A 159 -6.43 -2.24 20.29
N GLU A 160 -6.79 -3.06 19.29
CA GLU A 160 -7.92 -2.81 18.40
C GLU A 160 -9.22 -2.56 19.19
N GLN A 161 -9.54 -3.46 20.12
CA GLN A 161 -10.75 -3.33 20.94
C GLN A 161 -10.71 -2.09 21.85
N TYR A 162 -9.54 -1.79 22.40
CA TYR A 162 -9.34 -0.62 23.25
C TYR A 162 -9.57 0.67 22.46
N LEU A 163 -8.92 0.83 21.30
CA LEU A 163 -9.04 2.03 20.46
C LEU A 163 -10.44 2.20 19.85
N ARG A 164 -11.12 1.10 19.51
CA ARG A 164 -12.52 1.16 19.06
C ARG A 164 -13.47 1.71 20.15
N ARG A 165 -13.20 1.42 21.40
CA ARG A 165 -14.00 1.90 22.56
C ARG A 165 -13.55 3.27 23.06
N TYR A 166 -12.36 3.70 22.67
CA TYR A 166 -11.83 5.00 23.09
C TYR A 166 -12.72 6.13 22.57
N ARG A 167 -13.18 7.01 23.48
CA ARG A 167 -14.14 8.08 23.13
C ARG A 167 -13.48 9.30 22.50
N GLY A 168 -12.19 9.54 22.77
CA GLY A 168 -11.43 10.65 22.21
C GLY A 168 -11.06 10.40 20.74
N THR A 169 -10.40 11.39 20.18
CA THR A 169 -9.85 11.32 18.81
C THR A 169 -8.57 10.48 18.81
N VAL A 170 -8.39 9.65 17.78
CA VAL A 170 -7.17 8.87 17.58
C VAL A 170 -6.56 9.27 16.24
N ILE A 171 -5.26 9.58 16.25
CA ILE A 171 -4.46 9.81 15.04
C ILE A 171 -3.36 8.78 15.08
N LEU A 172 -3.30 7.91 14.08
CA LEU A 172 -2.33 6.83 14.07
C LEU A 172 -1.63 6.66 12.72
N VAL A 173 -0.37 6.29 12.79
CA VAL A 173 0.41 5.79 11.66
C VAL A 173 0.66 4.32 11.89
N THR A 174 0.32 3.46 10.95
CA THR A 174 0.68 2.04 10.99
C THR A 174 0.71 1.45 9.59
N HIS A 175 1.49 0.40 9.44
CA HIS A 175 1.57 -0.41 8.22
C HIS A 175 0.66 -1.65 8.29
N ASP A 176 0.04 -1.93 9.45
CA ASP A 176 -0.95 -3.00 9.62
C ASP A 176 -2.30 -2.59 8.99
N ARG A 177 -2.58 -3.14 7.81
CA ARG A 177 -3.78 -2.85 7.02
C ARG A 177 -5.06 -3.33 7.71
N TYR A 178 -4.99 -4.49 8.37
CA TYR A 178 -6.14 -5.02 9.10
C TYR A 178 -6.48 -4.15 10.30
N PHE A 179 -5.46 -3.69 11.02
CA PHE A 179 -5.63 -2.76 12.13
C PHE A 179 -6.26 -1.44 11.68
N LEU A 180 -5.77 -0.87 10.56
CA LEU A 180 -6.38 0.32 9.94
C LEU A 180 -7.85 0.09 9.60
N ASP A 181 -8.18 -1.06 8.99
CA ASP A 181 -9.55 -1.37 8.58
C ASP A 181 -10.50 -1.47 9.77
N GLN A 182 -10.05 -2.03 10.90
CA GLN A 182 -10.85 -2.23 12.10
C GLN A 182 -10.98 -0.99 12.99
N VAL A 183 -9.98 -0.13 13.03
CA VAL A 183 -9.90 0.99 13.98
C VAL A 183 -10.28 2.31 13.35
N THR A 184 -9.91 2.56 12.09
CA THR A 184 -10.06 3.89 11.48
C THR A 184 -11.41 4.07 10.79
N ASN A 185 -11.91 5.30 10.83
CA ASN A 185 -13.08 5.76 10.08
C ASN A 185 -12.72 6.83 9.03
N ARG A 186 -11.47 7.29 9.03
CA ARG A 186 -10.94 8.26 8.09
C ARG A 186 -9.47 7.96 7.79
N ILE A 187 -9.09 8.02 6.52
CA ILE A 187 -7.72 7.82 6.05
C ILE A 187 -7.19 9.13 5.46
N LEU A 188 -5.98 9.50 5.88
CA LEU A 188 -5.19 10.59 5.30
C LEU A 188 -4.01 10.00 4.54
N GLU A 189 -4.03 10.10 3.22
CA GLU A 189 -2.94 9.65 2.37
C GLU A 189 -1.97 10.80 2.09
N ILE A 190 -0.69 10.61 2.44
CA ILE A 190 0.40 11.52 2.05
C ILE A 190 1.04 10.96 0.79
N SER A 191 0.84 11.65 -0.32
CA SER A 191 1.43 11.30 -1.61
C SER A 191 2.03 12.52 -2.27
N ARG A 192 3.35 12.47 -2.55
CA ARG A 192 4.09 13.50 -3.30
C ARG A 192 3.93 14.92 -2.74
N GLY A 193 4.00 15.05 -1.43
CA GLY A 193 3.88 16.33 -0.72
C GLY A 193 2.45 16.87 -0.61
N ARG A 194 1.44 16.13 -1.10
CA ARG A 194 0.02 16.46 -0.96
C ARG A 194 -0.66 15.54 0.04
N LEU A 195 -1.74 16.02 0.63
CA LEU A 195 -2.56 15.29 1.58
C LEU A 195 -3.94 15.06 0.96
N TYR A 196 -4.33 13.79 0.85
CA TYR A 196 -5.66 13.37 0.41
C TYR A 196 -6.44 12.80 1.58
N SER A 197 -7.69 13.20 1.73
CA SER A 197 -8.55 12.76 2.83
C SER A 197 -9.70 11.92 2.32
N TYR A 198 -9.89 10.75 2.93
CA TYR A 198 -10.97 9.81 2.61
C TYR A 198 -11.75 9.49 3.87
N GLU A 199 -13.05 9.74 3.87
CA GLU A 199 -13.97 9.35 4.95
C GLU A 199 -14.34 7.88 4.81
N ALA A 200 -13.40 7.00 5.11
CA ALA A 200 -13.49 5.57 4.88
C ALA A 200 -12.52 4.79 5.78
N ASN A 201 -12.80 3.49 5.99
CA ASN A 201 -11.82 2.52 6.49
C ASN A 201 -10.83 2.12 5.38
N TYR A 202 -9.86 1.27 5.69
CA TYR A 202 -8.80 0.94 4.73
C TYR A 202 -9.32 0.24 3.46
N SER A 203 -10.24 -0.71 3.59
CA SER A 203 -10.80 -1.43 2.44
C SER A 203 -11.54 -0.49 1.48
N ARG A 204 -12.38 0.39 2.00
CA ARG A 204 -13.10 1.37 1.19
C ARG A 204 -12.19 2.46 0.62
N PHE A 205 -11.11 2.81 1.35
CA PHE A 205 -10.08 3.74 0.87
C PHE A 205 -9.44 3.24 -0.44
N LEU A 206 -9.11 1.94 -0.55
CA LEU A 206 -8.51 1.38 -1.78
C LEU A 206 -9.40 1.58 -3.00
N GLU A 207 -10.72 1.38 -2.85
CA GLU A 207 -11.68 1.63 -3.94
C GLU A 207 -11.72 3.12 -4.33
N LEU A 208 -11.80 4.01 -3.33
CA LEU A 208 -11.83 5.46 -3.57
C LEU A 208 -10.53 5.98 -4.18
N LYS A 209 -9.38 5.43 -3.76
CA LYS A 209 -8.08 5.75 -4.35
C LYS A 209 -8.03 5.34 -5.82
N SER A 210 -8.43 4.11 -6.15
CA SER A 210 -8.48 3.63 -7.53
C SER A 210 -9.38 4.51 -8.41
N GLN A 211 -10.57 4.87 -7.92
CA GLN A 211 -11.47 5.79 -8.64
C GLN A 211 -10.85 7.17 -8.86
N ARG A 212 -10.17 7.74 -7.85
CA ARG A 212 -9.46 9.02 -7.99
C ARG A 212 -8.38 8.92 -9.08
N GLU A 213 -7.55 7.87 -9.03
CA GLU A 213 -6.45 7.67 -9.98
C GLU A 213 -6.98 7.48 -11.41
N GLU A 214 -8.09 6.78 -11.59
CA GLU A 214 -8.76 6.65 -12.90
C GLU A 214 -9.26 8.01 -13.42
N ILE A 215 -9.87 8.83 -12.57
CA ILE A 215 -10.33 10.19 -12.92
C ILE A 215 -9.14 11.08 -13.30
N GLU A 216 -8.07 11.06 -12.52
CA GLU A 216 -6.85 11.83 -12.79
C GLU A 216 -6.19 11.38 -14.10
N LEU A 217 -6.14 10.07 -14.39
CA LEU A 217 -5.65 9.53 -15.67
C LEU A 217 -6.51 9.98 -16.85
N ALA A 218 -7.81 9.94 -16.71
CA ALA A 218 -8.73 10.39 -17.76
C ALA A 218 -8.56 11.90 -18.02
N ALA A 219 -8.46 12.70 -16.95
CA ALA A 219 -8.21 14.13 -17.07
C ALA A 219 -6.87 14.43 -17.76
N GLU A 220 -5.80 13.68 -17.43
CA GLU A 220 -4.49 13.84 -18.07
C GLU A 220 -4.52 13.43 -19.55
N ARG A 221 -5.18 12.33 -19.91
CA ARG A 221 -5.36 11.93 -21.32
C ARG A 221 -6.08 13.03 -22.10
N LYS A 222 -7.13 13.63 -21.51
CA LYS A 222 -7.86 14.77 -22.08
C LYS A 222 -6.96 15.98 -22.24
N ARG A 223 -6.17 16.34 -21.20
CA ARG A 223 -5.20 17.44 -21.25
C ARG A 223 -4.15 17.23 -22.35
N GLN A 224 -3.57 16.04 -22.45
CA GLN A 224 -2.58 15.72 -23.49
C GLN A 224 -3.19 15.77 -24.90
N SER A 225 -4.42 15.34 -25.08
CA SER A 225 -5.14 15.45 -26.34
C SER A 225 -5.31 16.93 -26.74
N ILE A 226 -5.79 17.77 -25.83
CA ILE A 226 -5.94 19.22 -26.04
C ILE A 226 -4.57 19.85 -26.34
N LEU A 227 -3.54 19.53 -25.55
CA LEU A 227 -2.19 20.06 -25.73
C LEU A 227 -1.63 19.72 -27.12
N ARG A 228 -1.83 18.49 -27.62
CA ARG A 228 -1.41 18.07 -28.96
C ARG A 228 -2.10 18.92 -30.04
N ILE A 229 -3.38 19.16 -29.89
CA ILE A 229 -4.18 19.99 -30.81
C ILE A 229 -3.68 21.44 -30.79
N GLU A 230 -3.48 22.02 -29.61
CA GLU A 230 -3.03 23.39 -29.45
C GLU A 230 -1.59 23.60 -29.95
N LEU A 231 -0.70 22.59 -29.73
CA LEU A 231 0.66 22.60 -30.29
C LEU A 231 0.67 22.56 -31.82
N SER A 232 -0.18 21.71 -32.42
CA SER A 232 -0.31 21.63 -33.89
C SER A 232 -0.84 22.94 -34.47
N TRP A 233 -1.76 23.62 -33.78
CA TRP A 233 -2.24 24.94 -34.16
C TRP A 233 -1.14 26.01 -34.05
N ALA A 234 -0.39 26.04 -32.96
CA ALA A 234 0.72 26.99 -32.77
C ALA A 234 1.84 26.81 -33.79
N ALA A 235 2.17 25.56 -34.19
CA ALA A 235 3.19 25.22 -35.19
C ALA A 235 2.85 25.75 -36.61
N ARG A 236 1.57 25.96 -36.93
CA ARG A 236 1.14 26.52 -38.22
C ARG A 236 1.42 28.03 -38.38
N GLY A 237 2.16 28.65 -37.46
CA GLY A 237 2.66 30.03 -37.61
C GLY A 237 1.60 31.12 -37.36
N CYS A 238 0.79 30.95 -36.35
CA CYS A 238 -0.22 31.94 -35.94
C CYS A 238 0.41 33.30 -35.61
N ARG A 239 0.14 34.32 -36.45
CA ARG A 239 0.55 35.68 -36.16
C ARG A 239 -0.34 36.25 -35.08
N ALA A 240 0.22 36.52 -33.89
CA ALA A 240 -0.49 37.03 -32.69
C ALA A 240 -1.01 38.47 -32.87
N ARG A 241 -1.90 38.69 -33.83
CA ARG A 241 -2.46 40.05 -34.14
C ARG A 241 -3.85 40.28 -33.52
N SER A 242 -4.50 39.28 -32.98
CA SER A 242 -5.82 39.43 -32.32
C SER A 242 -5.79 39.06 -30.85
N THR A 243 -6.65 39.71 -30.05
CA THR A 243 -6.79 39.44 -28.60
C THR A 243 -7.16 38.00 -28.33
N LYS A 244 -8.00 37.39 -29.19
CA LYS A 244 -8.40 35.95 -29.09
C LYS A 244 -7.20 34.99 -29.27
N GLN A 245 -6.28 35.31 -30.19
CA GLN A 245 -5.06 34.50 -30.42
C GLN A 245 -4.09 34.59 -29.23
N ARG A 246 -3.98 35.75 -28.59
CA ARG A 246 -3.13 35.93 -27.41
C ARG A 246 -3.68 35.12 -26.22
N ALA A 247 -4.97 35.17 -25.95
CA ALA A 247 -5.60 34.38 -24.90
C ALA A 247 -5.43 32.88 -25.14
N ARG A 248 -5.45 32.39 -26.40
CA ARG A 248 -5.22 30.99 -26.75
C ARG A 248 -3.76 30.57 -26.52
N LEU A 249 -2.79 31.44 -26.81
CA LEU A 249 -1.37 31.20 -26.51
C LEU A 249 -1.12 31.15 -24.99
N GLU A 250 -1.73 32.05 -24.22
CA GLU A 250 -1.64 32.06 -22.75
C GLU A 250 -2.24 30.74 -22.18
N ARG A 251 -3.37 30.26 -22.74
CA ARG A 251 -3.95 28.97 -22.37
C ARG A 251 -3.03 27.78 -22.74
N LEU A 252 -2.35 27.84 -23.89
CA LEU A 252 -1.37 26.82 -24.29
C LEU A 252 -0.17 26.80 -23.34
N GLU A 253 0.31 27.96 -22.89
CA GLU A 253 1.39 28.04 -21.90
C GLU A 253 0.94 27.43 -20.56
N ALA A 254 -0.25 27.76 -20.07
CA ALA A 254 -0.82 27.16 -18.87
C ALA A 254 -0.99 25.63 -19.00
N LEU A 255 -1.40 25.12 -20.18
CA LEU A 255 -1.49 23.69 -20.44
C LEU A 255 -0.12 23.00 -20.47
N LYS A 256 0.95 23.69 -20.90
CA LYS A 256 2.33 23.16 -20.86
C LYS A 256 2.91 23.12 -19.45
N GLU A 257 2.57 24.10 -18.62
CA GLU A 257 3.03 24.17 -17.23
C GLU A 257 2.37 23.10 -16.35
N GLY A 258 1.19 22.58 -16.72
CA GLY A 258 0.54 21.49 -16.04
C GLY A 258 1.43 20.25 -16.03
N ARG A 259 1.77 19.75 -14.83
CA ARG A 259 2.50 18.49 -14.67
C ARG A 259 1.55 17.32 -14.83
N ALA A 260 1.99 16.30 -15.58
CA ALA A 260 1.25 15.05 -15.65
C ALA A 260 1.16 14.43 -14.25
N PRO A 261 0.01 13.91 -13.83
CA PRO A 261 -0.06 13.12 -12.62
C PRO A 261 0.85 11.90 -12.81
N GLU A 262 1.79 11.74 -11.92
CA GLU A 262 2.63 10.56 -11.88
C GLU A 262 1.92 9.56 -10.96
N PHE A 263 1.51 8.44 -11.47
CA PHE A 263 0.92 7.34 -10.70
C PHE A 263 2.03 6.40 -10.25
N ASP A 264 1.84 5.81 -9.08
CA ASP A 264 2.64 4.66 -8.68
C ASP A 264 2.26 3.54 -9.65
N LYS A 265 3.16 3.28 -10.62
CA LYS A 265 2.92 2.20 -11.58
C LYS A 265 2.79 0.91 -10.79
N SER A 266 1.65 0.24 -10.88
CA SER A 266 1.53 -1.15 -10.48
C SER A 266 2.53 -1.93 -11.32
N VAL A 267 3.52 -2.48 -10.68
CA VAL A 267 4.60 -3.15 -11.37
C VAL A 267 4.44 -4.63 -11.13
N GLU A 268 4.04 -5.34 -12.15
CA GLU A 268 4.08 -6.80 -12.16
C GLU A 268 5.55 -7.24 -12.12
N LEU A 269 5.91 -7.88 -11.02
CA LEU A 269 7.20 -8.53 -10.81
C LEU A 269 7.01 -10.01 -11.10
N ASP A 270 7.33 -10.45 -12.29
CA ASP A 270 7.34 -11.88 -12.61
C ASP A 270 8.64 -12.53 -12.15
N SER A 271 8.52 -13.64 -11.43
CA SER A 271 9.66 -14.48 -11.08
C SER A 271 10.01 -15.41 -12.23
N VAL A 272 11.31 -15.63 -12.44
CA VAL A 272 11.78 -16.61 -13.42
C VAL A 272 11.75 -18.00 -12.81
N GLU A 273 11.15 -18.95 -13.51
CA GLU A 273 11.17 -20.36 -13.14
C GLU A 273 12.61 -20.87 -13.11
N THR A 274 13.17 -21.07 -11.92
CA THR A 274 14.46 -21.73 -11.73
C THR A 274 14.23 -23.22 -11.51
N ARG A 275 15.02 -24.05 -12.22
CA ARG A 275 14.88 -25.50 -12.16
C ARG A 275 15.12 -26.00 -10.73
N MET A 276 14.08 -26.52 -10.08
CA MET A 276 14.14 -27.18 -8.78
C MET A 276 14.15 -28.70 -8.98
N GLY A 277 15.11 -29.40 -8.36
CA GLY A 277 15.23 -30.85 -8.38
C GLY A 277 14.03 -31.55 -7.69
N LYS A 278 14.10 -32.87 -7.54
CA LYS A 278 13.07 -33.65 -6.82
C LYS A 278 13.17 -33.44 -5.30
N LYS A 279 14.39 -33.29 -4.77
CA LYS A 279 14.63 -33.04 -3.35
C LYS A 279 14.49 -31.55 -3.09
N THR A 280 13.64 -31.22 -2.15
CA THR A 280 13.32 -29.86 -1.73
C THR A 280 13.97 -29.54 -0.39
N VAL A 281 13.33 -28.81 0.50
CA VAL A 281 13.73 -28.58 1.88
C VAL A 281 13.02 -29.65 2.72
N GLU A 282 13.79 -30.51 3.40
CA GLU A 282 13.28 -31.60 4.20
C GLU A 282 13.81 -31.49 5.64
N LEU A 283 12.92 -31.49 6.60
CA LEU A 283 13.22 -31.45 8.03
C LEU A 283 12.91 -32.82 8.63
N HIS A 284 13.87 -33.43 9.30
CA HIS A 284 13.72 -34.75 9.90
C HIS A 284 13.99 -34.69 11.40
N GLY A 285 12.92 -34.72 12.21
CA GLY A 285 12.97 -34.79 13.66
C GLY A 285 13.80 -33.69 14.33
N ILE A 286 13.75 -32.48 13.79
CA ILE A 286 14.56 -31.37 14.31
C ILE A 286 14.08 -30.94 15.69
N SER A 287 15.03 -30.76 16.61
CA SER A 287 14.76 -30.23 17.95
C SER A 287 15.81 -29.19 18.32
N LYS A 288 15.39 -28.17 19.07
CA LYS A 288 16.23 -27.10 19.57
C LYS A 288 15.75 -26.59 20.92
N SER A 289 16.69 -26.43 21.86
CA SER A 289 16.41 -25.90 23.20
C SER A 289 17.45 -24.84 23.58
N TYR A 290 17.04 -23.89 24.40
CA TYR A 290 17.93 -22.92 25.04
C TYR A 290 17.73 -22.99 26.55
N GLY A 291 18.74 -23.57 27.26
CA GLY A 291 18.59 -23.90 28.66
C GLY A 291 17.44 -24.90 28.89
N ASP A 292 16.55 -24.61 29.79
CA ASP A 292 15.37 -25.43 30.09
C ASP A 292 14.19 -25.23 29.11
N ARG A 293 14.29 -24.25 28.23
CA ARG A 293 13.20 -23.91 27.32
C ARG A 293 13.32 -24.65 25.99
N LYS A 294 12.34 -25.51 25.70
CA LYS A 294 12.21 -26.16 24.41
C LYS A 294 11.62 -25.17 23.40
N ILE A 295 12.30 -24.99 22.26
CA ILE A 295 11.87 -24.10 21.18
C ILE A 295 11.20 -24.87 20.06
N VAL A 296 11.79 -26.00 19.67
CA VAL A 296 11.25 -26.92 18.66
C VAL A 296 11.48 -28.33 19.19
N GLU A 297 10.45 -29.20 19.14
CA GLU A 297 10.54 -30.58 19.57
C GLU A 297 10.05 -31.53 18.47
N ASP A 298 10.94 -32.40 18.00
CA ASP A 298 10.70 -33.48 17.02
C ASP A 298 9.88 -33.02 15.79
N PHE A 299 10.23 -31.87 15.21
CA PHE A 299 9.51 -31.34 14.06
C PHE A 299 10.03 -31.95 12.76
N SER A 300 9.12 -32.57 11.99
CA SER A 300 9.40 -33.17 10.69
C SER A 300 8.45 -32.63 9.64
N TYR A 301 8.99 -32.11 8.54
CA TYR A 301 8.20 -31.58 7.44
C TYR A 301 8.96 -31.58 6.12
N ILE A 302 8.27 -31.82 5.02
CA ILE A 302 8.82 -31.74 3.66
C ILE A 302 8.09 -30.61 2.94
N PHE A 303 8.82 -29.55 2.61
CA PHE A 303 8.25 -28.43 1.86
C PHE A 303 8.06 -28.82 0.40
N LEU A 304 6.86 -28.63 -0.10
CA LEU A 304 6.49 -28.96 -1.47
C LEU A 304 6.83 -27.79 -2.40
N LYS A 305 7.05 -28.09 -3.68
CA LYS A 305 7.25 -27.06 -4.70
C LYS A 305 6.02 -26.17 -4.83
N ASN A 306 6.26 -24.90 -5.08
CA ASN A 306 5.23 -23.88 -5.25
C ASN A 306 4.28 -23.82 -4.05
N GLN A 307 4.83 -23.92 -2.87
CA GLN A 307 4.11 -23.84 -1.61
C GLN A 307 4.58 -22.63 -0.81
N THR A 308 3.62 -21.84 -0.33
CA THR A 308 3.87 -20.75 0.61
C THR A 308 3.40 -21.16 2.00
N VAL A 309 4.34 -21.19 2.94
CA VAL A 309 4.11 -21.63 4.32
C VAL A 309 4.45 -20.53 5.30
N ALA A 310 3.55 -20.23 6.23
CA ALA A 310 3.81 -19.29 7.31
C ALA A 310 3.91 -19.97 8.67
N PHE A 311 4.79 -19.44 9.53
CA PHE A 311 4.87 -19.78 10.94
C PHE A 311 4.32 -18.65 11.79
N VAL A 312 3.30 -18.92 12.61
CA VAL A 312 2.65 -17.94 13.48
C VAL A 312 2.73 -18.37 14.94
N GLY A 313 2.75 -17.42 15.86
CA GLY A 313 2.81 -17.68 17.30
C GLY A 313 3.30 -16.48 18.10
N PRO A 314 3.25 -16.55 19.44
CA PRO A 314 3.65 -15.45 20.30
C PRO A 314 5.12 -15.05 20.12
N ASN A 315 5.46 -13.84 20.55
CA ASN A 315 6.82 -13.37 20.48
C ASN A 315 7.74 -14.21 21.41
N GLY A 316 8.92 -14.55 20.86
CA GLY A 316 9.90 -15.37 21.58
C GLY A 316 9.57 -16.87 21.61
N CYS A 317 8.55 -17.38 20.90
CA CYS A 317 8.29 -18.82 20.82
C CYS A 317 9.32 -19.60 20.01
N GLY A 318 10.15 -18.91 19.17
CA GLY A 318 11.22 -19.55 18.43
C GLY A 318 11.08 -19.52 16.91
N LYS A 319 10.17 -18.71 16.37
CA LYS A 319 9.95 -18.56 14.92
C LYS A 319 11.26 -18.28 14.16
N SER A 320 11.98 -17.23 14.55
CA SER A 320 13.25 -16.86 13.93
C SER A 320 14.34 -17.92 14.09
N THR A 321 14.33 -18.65 15.21
CA THR A 321 15.27 -19.76 15.42
C THR A 321 15.03 -20.90 14.43
N LEU A 322 13.75 -21.24 14.19
CA LEU A 322 13.37 -22.23 13.19
C LEU A 322 13.80 -21.80 11.78
N LEU A 323 13.54 -20.56 11.41
CA LEU A 323 13.96 -20.03 10.10
C LEU A 323 15.47 -20.03 9.93
N LYS A 324 16.24 -19.69 10.98
CA LYS A 324 17.70 -19.75 10.98
C LYS A 324 18.23 -21.19 10.88
N MET A 325 17.54 -22.18 11.47
CA MET A 325 17.89 -23.59 11.28
C MET A 325 17.65 -24.04 9.83
N ILE A 326 16.51 -23.66 9.24
CA ILE A 326 16.20 -23.93 7.82
C ILE A 326 17.23 -23.27 6.90
N ALA A 327 17.67 -22.05 7.22
CA ALA A 327 18.69 -21.31 6.47
C ALA A 327 20.12 -21.84 6.71
N GLY A 328 20.31 -22.81 7.59
CA GLY A 328 21.64 -23.36 7.91
C GLY A 328 22.54 -22.44 8.75
N GLN A 329 21.98 -21.40 9.36
CA GLN A 329 22.74 -20.47 10.23
C GLN A 329 22.89 -20.98 11.67
N ILE A 330 21.98 -21.86 12.11
CA ILE A 330 21.99 -22.49 13.43
C ILE A 330 21.80 -23.99 13.21
N GLU A 331 22.63 -24.82 13.86
CA GLU A 331 22.45 -26.26 13.85
C GLU A 331 21.37 -26.69 14.86
N PRO A 332 20.50 -27.65 14.51
CA PRO A 332 19.59 -28.25 15.46
C PRO A 332 20.37 -29.09 16.50
N ASP A 333 19.81 -29.24 17.70
CA ASP A 333 20.40 -30.08 18.75
C ASP A 333 20.21 -31.57 18.43
N SER A 334 19.13 -31.93 17.74
CA SER A 334 18.88 -33.26 17.19
C SER A 334 18.08 -33.16 15.89
N GLY A 335 18.13 -34.24 15.10
CA GLY A 335 17.53 -34.26 13.77
C GLY A 335 18.43 -33.67 12.68
N THR A 336 17.92 -33.55 11.46
CA THR A 336 18.68 -33.05 10.30
C THR A 336 17.81 -32.15 9.41
N VAL A 337 18.47 -31.14 8.85
CA VAL A 337 17.90 -30.27 7.79
C VAL A 337 18.59 -30.64 6.49
N GLU A 338 17.83 -31.13 5.52
CA GLU A 338 18.36 -31.53 4.23
C GLU A 338 17.89 -30.60 3.13
N LEU A 339 18.83 -29.96 2.45
CA LEU A 339 18.59 -29.08 1.32
C LEU A 339 18.96 -29.81 0.02
N GLY A 340 18.08 -29.76 -0.98
CA GLY A 340 18.38 -30.31 -2.30
C GLY A 340 19.53 -29.56 -3.00
N GLU A 341 20.36 -30.25 -3.78
CA GLU A 341 21.55 -29.68 -4.44
C GLU A 341 21.26 -28.49 -5.37
N THR A 342 20.03 -28.38 -5.86
CA THR A 342 19.60 -27.31 -6.79
C THR A 342 18.95 -26.14 -6.05
N ILE A 343 18.89 -26.17 -4.73
CA ILE A 343 18.27 -25.11 -3.96
C ILE A 343 19.18 -23.88 -3.93
N ARG A 344 18.58 -22.75 -4.26
CA ARG A 344 19.13 -21.41 -4.07
C ARG A 344 18.28 -20.70 -3.04
N LEU A 345 18.79 -20.63 -1.82
CA LEU A 345 18.07 -20.06 -0.69
C LEU A 345 18.32 -18.56 -0.62
N GLY A 346 17.24 -17.76 -0.66
CA GLY A 346 17.26 -16.35 -0.30
C GLY A 346 16.73 -16.18 1.13
N TYR A 347 17.57 -15.63 2.02
CA TYR A 347 17.18 -15.37 3.40
C TYR A 347 17.05 -13.88 3.66
N PHE A 348 15.85 -13.45 4.01
CA PHE A 348 15.55 -12.08 4.44
C PHE A 348 15.46 -12.06 5.97
N ALA A 349 16.48 -11.51 6.61
CA ALA A 349 16.61 -11.47 8.06
C ALA A 349 15.75 -10.35 8.69
N GLN A 350 15.44 -10.52 9.96
CA GLN A 350 14.77 -9.50 10.77
C GLN A 350 15.62 -8.22 10.88
N GLU A 351 16.93 -8.33 11.04
CA GLU A 351 17.87 -7.21 11.09
C GLU A 351 18.51 -7.00 9.71
N ILE A 352 18.68 -5.74 9.32
CA ILE A 352 19.36 -5.37 8.08
C ILE A 352 20.86 -5.64 8.25
N PRO A 353 21.51 -6.35 7.31
CA PRO A 353 22.97 -6.51 7.34
C PRO A 353 23.67 -5.15 7.19
N GLU A 354 24.89 -5.04 7.69
CA GLU A 354 25.71 -3.85 7.50
C GLU A 354 25.92 -3.59 6.00
N MET A 355 25.56 -2.39 5.56
CA MET A 355 25.74 -1.92 4.20
C MET A 355 26.79 -0.81 4.20
N ASP A 356 27.59 -0.72 3.13
CA ASP A 356 28.50 0.41 2.94
C ASP A 356 27.71 1.69 2.73
N GLU A 357 27.76 2.58 3.71
CA GLU A 357 26.99 3.82 3.71
C GLU A 357 27.44 4.82 2.63
N ASP A 358 28.69 4.73 2.16
CA ASP A 358 29.25 5.60 1.13
C ASP A 358 28.93 5.11 -0.30
N GLN A 359 28.53 3.83 -0.44
CA GLN A 359 28.18 3.24 -1.72
C GLN A 359 26.86 3.80 -2.25
N ARG A 360 26.77 4.02 -3.57
CA ARG A 360 25.50 4.44 -4.21
C ARG A 360 24.53 3.28 -4.30
N VAL A 361 23.25 3.57 -4.15
CA VAL A 361 22.16 2.58 -4.25
C VAL A 361 22.24 1.77 -5.56
N ILE A 362 22.45 2.44 -6.68
CA ILE A 362 22.54 1.77 -8.00
C ILE A 362 23.76 0.84 -8.10
N ASP A 363 24.89 1.22 -7.51
CA ASP A 363 26.12 0.44 -7.57
C ASP A 363 25.99 -0.81 -6.68
N TYR A 364 25.41 -0.69 -5.50
CA TYR A 364 25.09 -1.83 -4.62
C TYR A 364 24.24 -2.90 -5.33
N VAL A 365 23.22 -2.47 -6.06
CA VAL A 365 22.34 -3.39 -6.81
C VAL A 365 23.07 -4.01 -8.01
N LYS A 366 23.90 -3.24 -8.72
CA LYS A 366 24.72 -3.75 -9.85
C LYS A 366 25.78 -4.75 -9.43
N ASP A 367 26.37 -4.60 -8.24
CA ASP A 367 27.35 -5.54 -7.73
C ASP A 367 26.75 -6.95 -7.51
N ILE A 368 25.45 -7.03 -7.26
CA ILE A 368 24.75 -8.32 -7.14
C ILE A 368 24.40 -8.86 -8.54
N ALA A 369 23.74 -8.06 -9.38
CA ALA A 369 23.45 -8.39 -10.77
C ALA A 369 23.17 -7.12 -11.59
N GLU A 370 23.85 -6.96 -12.72
CA GLU A 370 23.62 -5.85 -13.65
C GLU A 370 22.30 -5.98 -14.38
N TYR A 371 21.91 -7.22 -14.69
CA TYR A 371 20.66 -7.58 -15.39
C TYR A 371 19.97 -8.73 -14.67
N ILE A 372 18.69 -8.54 -14.41
CA ILE A 372 17.84 -9.52 -13.76
C ILE A 372 16.99 -10.19 -14.84
N PRO A 373 17.04 -11.53 -14.97
CA PRO A 373 16.18 -12.24 -15.89
C PRO A 373 14.72 -12.16 -15.40
N THR A 374 13.80 -11.91 -16.32
CA THR A 374 12.34 -11.96 -16.09
C THR A 374 11.71 -12.78 -17.22
N ARG A 375 10.42 -13.14 -17.10
CA ARG A 375 9.71 -13.86 -18.18
C ARG A 375 9.72 -13.12 -19.50
N ASP A 376 9.64 -11.79 -19.45
CA ASP A 376 9.59 -10.91 -20.63
C ASP A 376 10.97 -10.50 -21.15
N GLY A 377 12.06 -10.99 -20.55
CA GLY A 377 13.43 -10.69 -20.98
C GLY A 377 14.37 -10.36 -19.81
N ARG A 378 15.22 -9.34 -19.98
CA ARG A 378 16.17 -8.87 -18.95
C ARG A 378 15.84 -7.44 -18.54
N ILE A 379 15.76 -7.21 -17.26
CA ILE A 379 15.54 -5.88 -16.67
C ILE A 379 16.87 -5.37 -16.12
N SER A 380 17.18 -4.10 -16.35
CA SER A 380 18.36 -3.46 -15.77
C SER A 380 18.17 -3.19 -14.25
N ALA A 381 19.30 -3.08 -13.53
CA ALA A 381 19.28 -2.70 -12.11
C ALA A 381 18.50 -1.39 -11.83
N SER A 382 18.61 -0.39 -12.72
CA SER A 382 17.86 0.87 -12.60
C SER A 382 16.34 0.66 -12.72
N GLN A 383 15.90 -0.11 -13.70
CA GLN A 383 14.47 -0.42 -13.86
C GLN A 383 13.92 -1.22 -12.67
N MET A 384 14.74 -2.12 -12.10
CA MET A 384 14.34 -2.88 -10.92
C MET A 384 14.23 -1.97 -9.69
N LEU A 385 15.15 -1.03 -9.52
CA LEU A 385 15.08 0.00 -8.47
C LEU A 385 13.82 0.86 -8.60
N GLU A 386 13.46 1.29 -9.84
CA GLU A 386 12.22 2.03 -10.08
C GLU A 386 10.99 1.21 -9.68
N ARG A 387 11.01 -0.09 -9.96
CA ARG A 387 9.96 -1.03 -9.54
C ARG A 387 9.81 -1.09 -8.03
N PHE A 388 10.91 -0.97 -7.29
CA PHE A 388 10.92 -0.89 -5.84
C PHE A 388 10.83 0.55 -5.31
N LEU A 389 10.22 1.45 -6.09
CA LEU A 389 9.92 2.83 -5.72
C LEU A 389 11.17 3.68 -5.38
N PHE A 390 12.35 3.34 -5.94
CA PHE A 390 13.52 4.20 -5.91
C PHE A 390 13.51 5.13 -7.12
N THR A 391 13.25 6.41 -6.89
CA THR A 391 13.29 7.41 -7.96
C THR A 391 14.70 7.53 -8.58
N PRO A 392 14.84 7.99 -9.83
CA PRO A 392 16.15 8.15 -10.45
C PRO A 392 17.14 8.93 -9.58
N ASP A 393 16.69 9.99 -8.89
CA ASP A 393 17.54 10.77 -7.99
C ASP A 393 18.03 9.96 -6.79
N MET A 394 17.16 9.11 -6.22
CA MET A 394 17.52 8.25 -5.08
C MET A 394 18.53 7.17 -5.47
N GLN A 395 18.51 6.68 -6.72
CA GLN A 395 19.41 5.63 -7.18
C GLN A 395 20.88 6.05 -7.15
N TYR A 396 21.17 7.34 -7.31
CA TYR A 396 22.53 7.87 -7.30
C TYR A 396 22.96 8.42 -5.93
N ASN A 397 22.08 8.41 -4.94
CA ASN A 397 22.42 8.80 -3.57
C ASN A 397 23.21 7.69 -2.85
N PRO A 398 24.09 8.06 -1.89
CA PRO A 398 24.72 7.11 -0.98
C PRO A 398 23.68 6.44 -0.10
N ILE A 399 23.91 5.15 0.23
CA ILE A 399 23.01 4.34 1.09
C ILE A 399 22.83 4.97 2.47
N GLY A 400 23.85 5.65 2.99
CA GLY A 400 23.77 6.35 4.28
C GLY A 400 22.69 7.43 4.37
N LYS A 401 22.26 7.98 3.23
CA LYS A 401 21.17 8.99 3.16
C LYS A 401 19.77 8.38 3.14
N LEU A 402 19.65 7.07 3.01
CA LEU A 402 18.37 6.38 3.00
C LEU A 402 17.80 6.27 4.42
N SER A 403 16.49 6.40 4.54
CA SER A 403 15.74 6.08 5.76
C SER A 403 15.82 4.58 6.08
N GLY A 404 15.51 4.17 7.32
CA GLY A 404 15.49 2.77 7.72
C GLY A 404 14.60 1.90 6.83
N GLY A 405 13.39 2.36 6.53
CA GLY A 405 12.47 1.65 5.64
C GLY A 405 12.95 1.56 4.18
N GLU A 406 13.67 2.58 3.68
CA GLU A 406 14.28 2.54 2.35
C GLU A 406 15.48 1.58 2.33
N LYS A 407 16.32 1.55 3.37
CA LYS A 407 17.40 0.55 3.52
C LYS A 407 16.81 -0.87 3.55
N ARG A 408 15.71 -1.09 4.27
CA ARG A 408 15.03 -2.37 4.34
C ARG A 408 14.47 -2.82 3.00
N ARG A 409 13.89 -1.90 2.25
CA ARG A 409 13.40 -2.13 0.88
C ARG A 409 14.54 -2.46 -0.09
N LEU A 410 15.68 -1.77 0.04
CA LEU A 410 16.89 -2.08 -0.73
C LEU A 410 17.43 -3.48 -0.41
N TYR A 411 17.43 -3.86 0.87
CA TYR A 411 17.82 -5.20 1.30
C TYR A 411 16.88 -6.27 0.74
N LEU A 412 15.55 -6.04 0.78
CA LEU A 412 14.60 -6.96 0.16
C LEU A 412 14.90 -7.15 -1.33
N LEU A 413 15.10 -6.06 -2.06
CA LEU A 413 15.48 -6.11 -3.47
C LEU A 413 16.74 -6.93 -3.70
N SER A 414 17.78 -6.75 -2.88
CA SER A 414 19.04 -7.48 -2.99
C SER A 414 18.85 -8.99 -2.83
N VAL A 415 17.99 -9.44 -1.92
CA VAL A 415 17.69 -10.86 -1.72
C VAL A 415 16.93 -11.42 -2.94
N LEU A 416 15.90 -10.72 -3.43
CA LEU A 416 15.12 -11.18 -4.57
C LEU A 416 15.93 -11.24 -5.87
N GLN A 417 16.89 -10.33 -6.03
CA GLN A 417 17.75 -10.24 -7.20
C GLN A 417 18.69 -11.43 -7.38
N THR A 418 19.03 -12.15 -6.31
CA THR A 418 19.86 -13.37 -6.39
C THR A 418 19.19 -14.51 -7.16
N GLY A 419 17.91 -14.38 -7.53
CA GLY A 419 17.12 -15.41 -8.23
C GLY A 419 16.96 -16.68 -7.39
N PRO A 420 16.50 -16.57 -6.13
CA PRO A 420 16.28 -17.72 -5.27
C PRO A 420 15.13 -18.58 -5.80
N ASN A 421 15.13 -19.90 -5.45
CA ASN A 421 13.99 -20.79 -5.64
C ASN A 421 13.38 -21.24 -4.30
N VAL A 422 14.03 -20.88 -3.19
CA VAL A 422 13.50 -20.98 -1.83
C VAL A 422 13.71 -19.63 -1.16
N LEU A 423 12.62 -19.00 -0.74
CA LEU A 423 12.64 -17.75 0.02
C LEU A 423 12.32 -18.04 1.48
N VAL A 424 13.18 -17.59 2.38
CA VAL A 424 12.96 -17.63 3.83
C VAL A 424 12.91 -16.20 4.32
N MET A 425 11.78 -15.78 4.91
CA MET A 425 11.55 -14.40 5.30
C MET A 425 11.15 -14.30 6.78
N ASP A 426 11.95 -13.56 7.56
CA ASP A 426 11.74 -13.36 8.99
C ASP A 426 11.19 -11.95 9.25
N GLU A 427 9.92 -11.89 9.69
CA GLU A 427 9.19 -10.64 10.00
C GLU A 427 9.25 -9.60 8.86
N VAL A 428 8.94 -10.07 7.63
CA VAL A 428 9.08 -9.26 6.41
C VAL A 428 8.20 -8.01 6.41
N SER A 429 7.02 -8.05 7.05
CA SER A 429 6.08 -6.93 7.11
C SER A 429 6.53 -5.77 7.99
N ASN A 430 7.46 -6.02 8.94
CA ASN A 430 7.94 -4.98 9.82
C ASN A 430 8.77 -3.94 9.03
N GLU A 431 8.46 -2.66 9.24
CA GLU A 431 9.16 -1.51 8.65
C GLU A 431 9.03 -1.35 7.11
N LEU A 432 8.34 -2.26 6.42
CA LEU A 432 7.98 -2.06 5.02
C LEU A 432 6.67 -1.27 4.91
N ASP A 433 6.63 -0.32 3.99
CA ASP A 433 5.41 0.44 3.72
C ASP A 433 4.39 -0.38 2.91
N ILE A 434 3.14 0.03 3.00
CA ILE A 434 2.01 -0.65 2.35
C ILE A 434 2.22 -0.84 0.84
N PRO A 435 2.70 0.15 0.06
CA PRO A 435 3.00 -0.05 -1.35
C PRO A 435 4.09 -1.09 -1.60
N THR A 436 5.15 -1.12 -0.79
CA THR A 436 6.21 -2.14 -0.91
C THR A 436 5.69 -3.53 -0.58
N LEU A 437 4.81 -3.65 0.44
CA LEU A 437 4.16 -4.92 0.77
C LEU A 437 3.28 -5.41 -0.38
N ALA A 438 2.54 -4.53 -1.05
CA ALA A 438 1.73 -4.89 -2.22
C ALA A 438 2.61 -5.42 -3.38
N ILE A 439 3.74 -4.76 -3.67
CA ILE A 439 4.71 -5.24 -4.67
C ILE A 439 5.25 -6.62 -4.29
N LEU A 440 5.54 -6.84 -3.00
CA LEU A 440 6.01 -8.14 -2.53
C LEU A 440 4.92 -9.22 -2.62
N GLU A 441 3.67 -8.91 -2.29
CA GLU A 441 2.53 -9.82 -2.46
C GLU A 441 2.39 -10.28 -3.92
N ASP A 442 2.41 -9.34 -4.86
CA ASP A 442 2.34 -9.64 -6.29
C ASP A 442 3.52 -10.53 -6.73
N TYR A 443 4.73 -10.24 -6.24
CA TYR A 443 5.89 -11.07 -6.52
C TYR A 443 5.74 -12.49 -5.95
N LEU A 444 5.31 -12.64 -4.70
CA LEU A 444 5.14 -13.94 -4.06
C LEU A 444 4.03 -14.77 -4.71
N ASN A 445 2.94 -14.15 -5.13
CA ASN A 445 1.84 -14.81 -5.84
C ASN A 445 2.27 -15.32 -7.23
N SER A 446 3.25 -14.67 -7.86
CA SER A 446 3.84 -15.11 -9.13
C SER A 446 5.08 -16.00 -8.95
N PHE A 447 5.56 -16.18 -7.72
CA PHE A 447 6.81 -16.87 -7.43
C PHE A 447 6.70 -18.38 -7.63
N VAL A 448 7.58 -18.92 -8.49
CA VAL A 448 7.65 -20.36 -8.75
C VAL A 448 8.75 -20.97 -7.89
N GLY A 449 8.41 -21.32 -6.66
CA GLY A 449 9.37 -21.84 -5.68
C GLY A 449 8.71 -22.15 -4.34
N ILE A 450 9.53 -22.26 -3.31
CA ILE A 450 9.07 -22.47 -1.94
C ILE A 450 9.24 -21.15 -1.18
N VAL A 451 8.20 -20.73 -0.48
CA VAL A 451 8.23 -19.57 0.39
C VAL A 451 7.97 -20.01 1.82
N ILE A 452 8.87 -19.65 2.73
CA ILE A 452 8.77 -19.93 4.16
C ILE A 452 8.86 -18.59 4.88
N LEU A 453 7.80 -18.19 5.56
CA LEU A 453 7.75 -16.84 6.12
C LEU A 453 7.22 -16.79 7.55
N VAL A 454 7.63 -15.74 8.24
CA VAL A 454 7.07 -15.26 9.51
C VAL A 454 6.58 -13.85 9.28
N SER A 455 5.33 -13.58 9.59
CA SER A 455 4.74 -12.24 9.53
C SER A 455 3.67 -12.08 10.60
N HIS A 456 3.51 -10.87 11.08
CA HIS A 456 2.40 -10.45 11.93
C HIS A 456 1.30 -9.72 11.14
N ASP A 457 1.53 -9.42 9.86
CA ASP A 457 0.53 -8.81 8.98
C ASP A 457 -0.47 -9.87 8.50
N ARG A 458 -1.67 -9.83 9.06
CA ARG A 458 -2.75 -10.77 8.78
C ARG A 458 -3.22 -10.67 7.33
N TYR A 459 -3.28 -9.48 6.78
CA TYR A 459 -3.69 -9.22 5.40
C TYR A 459 -2.68 -9.82 4.41
N PHE A 460 -1.39 -9.66 4.71
CA PHE A 460 -0.31 -10.27 3.93
C PHE A 460 -0.39 -11.80 3.94
N LEU A 461 -0.65 -12.40 5.13
CA LEU A 461 -0.80 -13.84 5.27
C LEU A 461 -2.02 -14.38 4.50
N ASP A 462 -3.16 -13.69 4.55
CA ASP A 462 -4.37 -14.11 3.82
C ASP A 462 -4.18 -14.10 2.31
N ASN A 463 -3.39 -13.15 1.78
CA ASN A 463 -3.18 -13.00 0.34
C ASN A 463 -2.09 -13.90 -0.24
N THR A 464 -1.16 -14.40 0.59
CA THR A 464 0.05 -15.05 0.06
C THR A 464 0.25 -16.49 0.53
N VAL A 465 -0.41 -16.93 1.62
CA VAL A 465 -0.08 -18.18 2.30
C VAL A 465 -1.09 -19.29 2.00
N ASP A 466 -0.58 -20.47 1.66
CA ASP A 466 -1.38 -21.68 1.44
C ASP A 466 -1.58 -22.48 2.72
N ARG A 467 -0.64 -22.35 3.68
CA ARG A 467 -0.60 -23.17 4.89
C ARG A 467 0.05 -22.47 6.06
N ILE A 468 -0.54 -22.58 7.24
CA ILE A 468 -0.04 -21.99 8.48
C ILE A 468 0.37 -23.08 9.47
N PHE A 469 1.55 -22.91 10.08
CA PHE A 469 1.98 -23.65 11.25
C PHE A 469 1.91 -22.74 12.47
N ALA A 470 1.02 -23.04 13.39
CA ALA A 470 0.87 -22.32 14.65
C ALA A 470 1.65 -23.02 15.77
N PHE A 471 2.40 -22.26 16.56
CA PHE A 471 3.03 -22.75 17.78
C PHE A 471 1.97 -23.05 18.84
N ASP A 472 1.89 -24.31 19.26
CA ASP A 472 0.88 -24.81 20.24
C ASP A 472 1.46 -24.91 21.66
N GLY A 473 2.65 -24.32 21.91
CA GLY A 473 3.41 -24.43 23.16
C GLY A 473 4.39 -25.60 23.14
N ASP A 474 5.32 -25.60 24.13
CA ASP A 474 6.31 -26.66 24.36
C ASP A 474 7.10 -27.14 23.12
N GLY A 475 7.24 -26.28 22.10
CA GLY A 475 7.99 -26.58 20.88
C GLY A 475 7.24 -27.36 19.81
N HIS A 476 5.94 -27.57 19.96
CA HIS A 476 5.11 -28.24 18.98
C HIS A 476 4.43 -27.27 18.03
N PHE A 477 4.13 -27.78 16.82
CA PHE A 477 3.46 -27.03 15.77
C PHE A 477 2.17 -27.74 15.36
N ARG A 478 1.12 -26.96 15.19
CA ARG A 478 -0.12 -27.42 14.59
C ARG A 478 -0.30 -26.82 13.21
N GLN A 479 -0.63 -27.69 12.25
CA GLN A 479 -0.82 -27.29 10.86
C GLN A 479 -2.27 -26.93 10.58
N TYR A 480 -2.48 -25.85 9.83
CA TYR A 480 -3.75 -25.39 9.32
C TYR A 480 -3.63 -25.12 7.82
N GLU A 481 -4.65 -25.51 7.04
CA GLU A 481 -4.73 -25.24 5.62
C GLU A 481 -5.42 -23.88 5.39
N GLY A 482 -4.94 -23.12 4.39
CA GLY A 482 -5.47 -21.81 4.03
C GLY A 482 -4.72 -20.64 4.64
N GLY A 483 -5.33 -19.45 4.54
CA GLY A 483 -4.79 -18.20 5.03
C GLY A 483 -4.98 -17.98 6.53
N TYR A 484 -4.70 -16.75 6.96
CA TYR A 484 -4.80 -16.39 8.37
C TYR A 484 -6.25 -16.39 8.89
N THR A 485 -7.21 -16.01 8.07
CA THR A 485 -8.64 -16.01 8.41
C THR A 485 -9.13 -17.46 8.64
N ASP A 486 -8.73 -18.40 7.78
CA ASP A 486 -9.06 -19.82 7.92
C ASP A 486 -8.48 -20.42 9.23
N TYR A 487 -7.22 -20.07 9.54
CA TYR A 487 -6.56 -20.42 10.80
C TYR A 487 -7.36 -19.93 12.01
N LEU A 488 -7.79 -18.66 12.00
CA LEU A 488 -8.57 -18.11 13.11
C LEU A 488 -9.91 -18.79 13.31
N GLU A 489 -10.60 -19.11 12.23
CA GLU A 489 -11.87 -19.86 12.30
C GLU A 489 -11.68 -21.26 12.85
N ALA A 490 -10.64 -21.97 12.38
CA ALA A 490 -10.30 -23.30 12.88
C ALA A 490 -9.98 -23.27 14.37
N ARG A 491 -9.13 -22.33 14.81
CA ARG A 491 -8.77 -22.15 16.23
C ARG A 491 -9.99 -21.83 17.12
N LYS A 492 -10.92 -20.99 16.65
CA LYS A 492 -12.17 -20.70 17.37
C LYS A 492 -13.05 -21.94 17.52
N ARG A 493 -13.15 -22.78 16.49
CA ARG A 493 -13.90 -24.05 16.53
C ARG A 493 -13.30 -25.00 17.55
N GLU A 494 -11.99 -25.20 17.53
CA GLU A 494 -11.27 -26.03 18.48
C GLU A 494 -11.43 -25.56 19.94
N GLN A 495 -11.36 -24.23 20.17
CA GLN A 495 -11.59 -23.64 21.50
C GLN A 495 -13.05 -23.83 21.97
N ALA A 496 -14.02 -23.74 21.07
CA ALA A 496 -15.42 -23.99 21.40
C ALA A 496 -15.67 -25.48 21.73
N GLU A 497 -15.04 -26.41 21.01
CA GLU A 497 -15.10 -27.85 21.27
C GLU A 497 -14.40 -28.20 22.60
N SER A 498 -13.25 -27.59 22.90
CA SER A 498 -12.49 -27.85 24.14
C SER A 498 -13.16 -27.25 25.39
N SER A 499 -13.95 -26.17 25.24
CA SER A 499 -14.64 -25.52 26.35
C SER A 499 -15.98 -26.14 26.74
N GLY A 500 -16.37 -27.27 26.12
CA GLY A 500 -17.53 -28.07 26.56
C GLY A 500 -18.89 -27.34 26.47
N ALA A 501 -19.03 -26.38 25.56
CA ALA A 501 -20.29 -25.76 25.25
C ALA A 501 -21.11 -26.72 24.39
N ASP A 502 -21.89 -27.60 25.05
CA ASP A 502 -22.95 -28.37 24.44
C ASP A 502 -23.90 -27.43 23.67
N PHE A 503 -23.76 -27.40 22.38
CA PHE A 503 -24.75 -26.83 21.49
C PHE A 503 -25.80 -27.90 21.22
N GLU A 504 -26.58 -28.25 22.28
CA GLU A 504 -27.88 -28.90 22.06
C GLU A 504 -28.88 -27.87 21.51
N GLY A 505 -29.34 -28.18 20.33
CA GLY A 505 -30.68 -27.82 19.92
C GLY A 505 -30.89 -26.53 19.15
N ARG A 506 -30.85 -26.64 17.86
CA ARG A 506 -31.99 -26.21 17.00
C ARG A 506 -31.87 -26.81 15.61
N GLU A 507 -32.33 -28.02 15.49
CA GLU A 507 -32.92 -28.54 14.24
C GLU A 507 -34.17 -27.71 13.94
N GLY A 508 -34.28 -27.17 12.76
CA GLY A 508 -35.48 -26.50 12.31
C GLY A 508 -35.37 -26.00 10.89
N GLY A 509 -35.72 -26.83 9.93
CA GLY A 509 -36.24 -26.35 8.66
C GLY A 509 -35.37 -26.52 7.42
N ARG A 510 -35.04 -27.73 7.06
CA ARG A 510 -34.79 -28.08 5.67
C ARG A 510 -36.12 -28.12 4.92
N GLN A 511 -36.32 -27.20 4.00
CA GLN A 511 -37.22 -27.46 2.87
C GLN A 511 -36.37 -27.59 1.59
N LYS A 512 -36.36 -28.80 1.10
CA LYS A 512 -35.95 -29.18 -0.25
C LYS A 512 -36.96 -28.60 -1.23
N ALA A 513 -36.49 -27.93 -2.24
CA ALA A 513 -37.21 -27.84 -3.51
C ALA A 513 -36.30 -28.40 -4.59
N SER A 514 -36.66 -29.57 -4.99
CA SER A 514 -36.17 -30.26 -6.18
C SER A 514 -36.95 -29.78 -7.39
N GLY A 515 -36.29 -29.78 -8.52
CA GLY A 515 -36.97 -30.11 -9.75
C GLY A 515 -36.95 -29.05 -10.85
N GLY A 516 -36.43 -29.43 -11.98
CA GLY A 516 -36.76 -28.81 -13.24
C GLY A 516 -35.70 -28.93 -14.32
N ARG A 517 -35.62 -30.09 -14.92
CA ARG A 517 -34.96 -30.35 -16.22
C ARG A 517 -35.66 -29.63 -17.37
N GLY A 518 -34.91 -29.28 -18.40
CA GLY A 518 -35.34 -28.99 -19.76
C GLY A 518 -34.18 -28.40 -20.52
N ALA A 519 -33.41 -29.02 -21.29
CA ALA A 519 -33.52 -29.87 -22.47
C ALA A 519 -34.08 -29.11 -23.70
N GLY A 520 -33.23 -29.04 -24.70
CA GLY A 520 -33.59 -28.83 -26.11
C GLY A 520 -33.28 -27.43 -26.62
N ASP A 521 -32.82 -27.18 -27.80
CA ASP A 521 -32.47 -28.07 -28.93
C ASP A 521 -31.70 -27.24 -29.96
N LYS A 522 -30.81 -27.90 -30.64
CA LYS A 522 -30.30 -27.80 -31.98
C LYS A 522 -30.96 -26.85 -32.98
N ALA A 523 -30.12 -26.21 -33.79
CA ALA A 523 -30.15 -26.23 -35.27
C ALA A 523 -28.97 -25.42 -35.77
N SER A 524 -27.91 -25.95 -36.35
CA SER A 524 -27.68 -26.47 -37.72
C SER A 524 -28.05 -25.46 -38.83
N GLY A 525 -27.03 -24.99 -39.50
CA GLY A 525 -27.15 -24.27 -40.76
C GLY A 525 -25.83 -24.24 -41.51
N LYS A 526 -25.65 -25.20 -42.40
CA LYS A 526 -24.60 -25.33 -43.43
C LYS A 526 -24.67 -24.23 -44.48
N GLY A 527 -23.54 -23.95 -45.10
CA GLY A 527 -23.46 -23.45 -46.47
C GLY A 527 -22.13 -22.82 -46.80
N ASN A 528 -21.20 -23.59 -47.23
CA ASN A 528 -20.64 -23.79 -48.58
C ASN A 528 -20.18 -22.47 -49.24
N GLY A 529 -18.88 -22.16 -49.42
CA GLY A 529 -18.11 -22.77 -50.49
C GLY A 529 -17.96 -21.79 -51.65
N GLY A 530 -16.74 -21.41 -52.01
CA GLY A 530 -16.50 -20.73 -53.28
C GLY A 530 -15.36 -19.74 -53.20
N GLY A 531 -14.13 -20.24 -53.34
CA GLY A 531 -12.99 -19.40 -53.65
C GLY A 531 -13.07 -18.88 -55.07
N LYS A 532 -12.64 -17.64 -55.27
CA LYS A 532 -12.13 -17.12 -56.56
C LYS A 532 -11.14 -15.98 -56.30
N PRO A 533 -10.26 -15.68 -57.23
CA PRO A 533 -8.89 -15.28 -56.98
C PRO A 533 -8.72 -13.79 -56.76
N THR A 534 -7.74 -13.47 -55.97
CA THR A 534 -7.19 -12.13 -55.73
C THR A 534 -6.67 -11.52 -57.04
N TRP A 535 -7.33 -10.51 -57.49
CA TRP A 535 -6.76 -9.53 -58.42
C TRP A 535 -6.11 -8.44 -57.56
N ASP A 536 -4.84 -8.29 -57.76
CA ASP A 536 -4.01 -7.19 -57.30
C ASP A 536 -4.62 -5.87 -57.79
N LYS A 537 -5.25 -5.11 -56.89
CA LYS A 537 -5.71 -3.74 -57.15
C LYS A 537 -4.70 -2.81 -56.52
N GLY A 538 -3.93 -2.14 -57.40
CA GLY A 538 -3.04 -1.07 -57.05
C GLY A 538 -3.65 -0.09 -56.04
N GLU A 539 -2.81 0.44 -55.19
CA GLU A 539 -3.13 1.40 -54.13
C GLU A 539 -4.04 2.50 -54.63
N LYS A 540 -5.28 2.51 -54.14
CA LYS A 540 -6.22 3.60 -54.42
C LYS A 540 -5.70 4.84 -53.68
N LYS A 541 -5.38 5.91 -54.41
CA LYS A 541 -5.11 7.23 -53.84
C LYS A 541 -6.25 7.60 -52.93
N LEU A 542 -5.92 7.84 -51.65
CA LEU A 542 -6.85 8.34 -50.64
C LEU A 542 -7.32 9.72 -51.08
N LYS A 543 -8.63 9.94 -51.06
CA LYS A 543 -9.26 11.24 -51.31
C LYS A 543 -10.40 11.39 -50.32
N PHE A 544 -10.62 12.61 -49.86
CA PHE A 544 -11.83 12.92 -49.07
C PHE A 544 -13.09 12.57 -49.86
N THR A 545 -14.08 12.01 -49.19
CA THR A 545 -15.45 12.01 -49.68
C THR A 545 -15.99 13.43 -49.62
N TYR A 546 -16.95 13.77 -50.47
CA TYR A 546 -17.61 15.10 -50.48
C TYR A 546 -18.17 15.49 -49.10
N LYS A 547 -18.64 14.51 -48.34
CA LYS A 547 -19.18 14.70 -46.98
C LYS A 547 -18.08 15.03 -45.99
N GLU A 548 -16.97 14.33 -46.03
CA GLU A 548 -15.80 14.57 -45.20
C GLU A 548 -15.11 15.91 -45.46
N GLN A 549 -15.07 16.31 -46.73
CA GLN A 549 -14.51 17.60 -47.10
C GLN A 549 -15.34 18.77 -46.56
N LYS A 550 -16.67 18.68 -46.67
CA LYS A 550 -17.59 19.70 -46.14
C LYS A 550 -17.54 19.74 -44.60
N GLU A 551 -17.46 18.57 -43.98
CA GLU A 551 -17.34 18.43 -42.52
C GLU A 551 -16.00 19.00 -42.02
N PHE A 552 -14.91 18.77 -42.74
CA PHE A 552 -13.60 19.33 -42.43
C PHE A 552 -13.56 20.87 -42.50
N GLU A 553 -14.33 21.49 -43.40
CA GLU A 553 -14.44 22.95 -43.54
C GLU A 553 -15.23 23.59 -42.39
N THR A 554 -16.21 22.89 -41.79
CA THR A 554 -17.12 23.46 -40.80
C THR A 554 -16.82 23.02 -39.36
N ILE A 555 -16.07 21.94 -39.15
CA ILE A 555 -15.90 21.31 -37.83
C ILE A 555 -15.16 22.22 -36.83
N GLU A 556 -14.24 23.07 -37.30
CA GLU A 556 -13.54 24.04 -36.44
C GLU A 556 -14.48 25.11 -35.91
N ASP A 557 -15.44 25.57 -36.74
CA ASP A 557 -16.46 26.54 -36.34
C ASP A 557 -17.49 25.91 -35.38
N ASP A 558 -17.85 24.64 -35.60
CA ASP A 558 -18.72 23.88 -34.71
C ASP A 558 -18.10 23.67 -33.32
N ILE A 559 -16.80 23.34 -33.25
CA ILE A 559 -16.04 23.19 -32.00
C ILE A 559 -16.01 24.53 -31.25
N ALA A 560 -15.69 25.64 -31.95
CA ALA A 560 -15.65 26.96 -31.35
C ALA A 560 -17.03 27.40 -30.78
N ALA A 561 -18.11 27.06 -31.46
CA ALA A 561 -19.46 27.35 -31.00
C ALA A 561 -19.86 26.54 -29.75
N LEU A 562 -19.43 25.29 -29.64
CA LEU A 562 -19.62 24.47 -28.44
C LEU A 562 -18.82 24.99 -27.25
N GLU A 563 -17.54 25.36 -27.46
CA GLU A 563 -16.71 25.97 -26.43
C GLU A 563 -17.29 27.29 -25.89
N GLU A 564 -17.86 28.15 -26.77
CA GLU A 564 -18.48 29.39 -26.34
C GLU A 564 -19.75 29.16 -25.50
N LYS A 565 -20.52 28.11 -25.81
CA LYS A 565 -21.69 27.70 -24.99
C LYS A 565 -21.29 27.16 -23.64
N ILE A 566 -20.25 26.31 -23.56
CA ILE A 566 -19.72 25.79 -22.30
C ILE A 566 -19.22 26.94 -21.42
N ALA A 567 -18.48 27.89 -21.98
CA ALA A 567 -17.99 29.06 -21.24
C ALA A 567 -19.11 30.00 -20.75
N ALA A 568 -20.22 30.06 -21.45
CA ALA A 568 -21.42 30.79 -21.01
C ALA A 568 -22.12 30.05 -19.84
N LEU A 569 -22.28 28.73 -19.96
CA LEU A 569 -22.82 27.90 -18.87
C LEU A 569 -21.97 27.94 -17.61
N ASP A 570 -20.64 27.99 -17.70
CA ASP A 570 -19.77 28.11 -16.54
C ASP A 570 -20.05 29.41 -15.75
N LYS A 571 -20.30 30.52 -16.43
CA LYS A 571 -20.68 31.77 -15.77
C LYS A 571 -22.06 31.69 -15.13
N ASP A 572 -23.00 31.00 -15.78
CA ASP A 572 -24.34 30.81 -15.25
C ASP A 572 -24.34 29.87 -14.03
N ILE A 573 -23.47 28.87 -14.00
CA ILE A 573 -23.20 27.98 -12.86
C ILE A 573 -22.65 28.77 -11.68
N GLU A 574 -21.65 29.63 -11.91
CA GLU A 574 -21.07 30.50 -10.87
C GLU A 574 -22.14 31.48 -10.32
N ALA A 575 -22.98 32.04 -11.17
CA ALA A 575 -24.05 32.96 -10.77
C ALA A 575 -25.20 32.26 -10.02
N SER A 576 -25.40 30.96 -10.23
CA SER A 576 -26.53 30.18 -9.68
C SER A 576 -26.11 29.28 -8.50
N ALA A 577 -24.97 29.52 -7.86
CA ALA A 577 -24.39 28.72 -6.77
C ALA A 577 -25.32 28.53 -5.54
N HIS A 578 -26.40 29.33 -5.41
CA HIS A 578 -27.33 29.25 -4.29
C HIS A 578 -28.64 28.48 -4.61
N ASP A 579 -28.85 28.06 -5.87
CA ASP A 579 -30.03 27.33 -6.30
C ASP A 579 -29.67 25.92 -6.77
N PHE A 580 -29.81 24.95 -5.87
CA PHE A 580 -29.40 23.56 -6.09
C PHE A 580 -30.13 22.87 -7.25
N VAL A 581 -31.39 23.21 -7.50
CA VAL A 581 -32.17 22.59 -8.59
C VAL A 581 -31.70 23.12 -9.94
N LYS A 582 -31.46 24.41 -10.03
CA LYS A 582 -30.95 25.07 -11.23
C LYS A 582 -29.49 24.68 -11.51
N LEU A 583 -28.69 24.56 -10.46
CA LEU A 583 -27.28 24.10 -10.55
C LEU A 583 -27.20 22.71 -11.19
N ASN A 584 -28.01 21.74 -10.72
CA ASN A 584 -28.01 20.39 -11.28
C ASN A 584 -28.47 20.36 -12.75
N GLN A 585 -29.40 21.20 -13.14
CA GLN A 585 -29.83 21.29 -14.55
C GLN A 585 -28.71 21.85 -15.44
N LEU A 586 -28.05 22.92 -15.01
CA LEU A 586 -26.95 23.53 -15.74
C LEU A 586 -25.72 22.59 -15.83
N MET A 587 -25.45 21.82 -14.79
CA MET A 587 -24.38 20.80 -14.81
C MET A 587 -24.68 19.66 -15.79
N ALA A 588 -25.90 19.16 -15.83
CA ALA A 588 -26.30 18.12 -16.79
C ALA A 588 -26.28 18.65 -18.26
N GLU A 589 -26.63 19.91 -18.48
CA GLU A 589 -26.55 20.55 -19.81
C GLU A 589 -25.08 20.74 -20.22
N LYS A 590 -24.21 21.14 -19.29
CA LYS A 590 -22.77 21.27 -19.50
C LYS A 590 -22.15 19.92 -19.88
N GLU A 591 -22.47 18.84 -19.15
CA GLU A 591 -21.98 17.49 -19.43
C GLU A 591 -22.38 17.01 -20.83
N GLY A 592 -23.62 17.30 -21.25
CA GLY A 592 -24.10 17.00 -22.61
C GLY A 592 -23.33 17.76 -23.70
N LEU A 593 -23.01 19.04 -23.47
CA LEU A 593 -22.21 19.84 -24.42
C LEU A 593 -20.73 19.44 -24.43
N GLU A 594 -20.18 19.04 -23.30
CA GLU A 594 -18.80 18.52 -23.21
C GLU A 594 -18.67 17.20 -23.98
N ALA A 595 -19.64 16.29 -23.86
CA ALA A 595 -19.67 15.04 -24.63
C ALA A 595 -19.77 15.30 -26.15
N ALA A 596 -20.61 16.26 -26.56
CA ALA A 596 -20.75 16.66 -27.97
C ALA A 596 -19.45 17.32 -28.50
N LEU A 597 -18.75 18.08 -27.66
CA LEU A 597 -17.45 18.66 -27.99
C LEU A 597 -16.39 17.57 -28.21
N GLU A 598 -16.37 16.56 -27.33
CA GLU A 598 -15.43 15.44 -27.42
C GLU A 598 -15.62 14.64 -28.71
N GLU A 599 -16.87 14.30 -29.08
CA GLU A 599 -17.19 13.63 -30.33
C GLU A 599 -16.74 14.44 -31.57
N LYS A 600 -16.97 15.76 -31.55
CA LYS A 600 -16.52 16.65 -32.64
C LYS A 600 -15.00 16.76 -32.71
N MET A 601 -14.31 16.78 -31.59
CA MET A 601 -12.85 16.82 -31.53
C MET A 601 -12.22 15.50 -32.03
N GLU A 602 -12.77 14.34 -31.68
CA GLU A 602 -12.31 13.05 -32.22
C GLU A 602 -12.50 12.98 -33.73
N ARG A 603 -13.65 13.48 -34.20
CA ARG A 603 -13.94 13.50 -35.64
C ARG A 603 -13.00 14.44 -36.38
N TRP A 604 -12.70 15.60 -35.82
CA TRP A 604 -11.73 16.54 -36.38
C TRP A 604 -10.31 15.95 -36.46
N MET A 605 -9.88 15.22 -35.44
CA MET A 605 -8.58 14.51 -35.45
C MET A 605 -8.50 13.51 -36.59
N TYR A 606 -9.54 12.68 -36.76
CA TYR A 606 -9.61 11.73 -37.86
C TYR A 606 -9.51 12.40 -39.24
N LEU A 607 -10.26 13.49 -39.45
CA LEU A 607 -10.26 14.22 -40.70
C LEU A 607 -8.90 14.91 -40.98
N THR A 608 -8.24 15.41 -39.95
CA THR A 608 -6.91 16.01 -40.04
C THR A 608 -5.84 14.97 -40.40
N GLU A 609 -5.86 13.80 -39.78
CA GLU A 609 -4.95 12.70 -40.09
C GLU A 609 -5.16 12.17 -41.54
N LEU A 610 -6.41 12.11 -41.97
CA LEU A 610 -6.77 11.74 -43.31
C LEU A 610 -6.25 12.78 -44.35
N ASN A 611 -6.36 14.09 -44.02
CA ASN A 611 -5.84 15.16 -44.86
C ASN A 611 -4.30 15.11 -44.99
N GLU A 612 -3.59 14.86 -43.89
CA GLU A 612 -2.13 14.67 -43.93
C GLU A 612 -1.70 13.48 -44.78
N LYS A 613 -2.40 12.35 -44.68
CA LYS A 613 -2.15 11.18 -45.53
C LYS A 613 -2.43 11.48 -46.99
N ILE A 614 -3.45 12.26 -47.33
CA ILE A 614 -3.76 12.69 -48.71
C ILE A 614 -2.69 13.64 -49.23
N GLN A 615 -2.22 14.59 -48.41
CA GLN A 615 -1.16 15.53 -48.79
C GLN A 615 0.19 14.84 -48.96
N GLY A 616 0.54 13.87 -48.08
CA GLY A 616 1.76 13.07 -48.18
C GLY A 616 1.80 12.13 -49.40
N GLN A 617 0.63 11.75 -49.95
CA GLN A 617 0.57 10.98 -51.22
C GLN A 617 0.66 11.84 -52.48
N ASN A 618 0.50 13.16 -52.34
CA ASN A 618 0.55 14.11 -53.45
C ASN A 618 1.87 14.91 -53.54
N ALA A 619 2.73 14.77 -52.50
CA ALA A 619 4.11 15.27 -52.47
C ALA A 619 5.09 14.17 -52.89
#